data_b6011464b8f07fb26c0b13e499a54675
#
_entry.id   b6011464b8f07fb26c0b13e499a54675
#
_cell.length_a   1.000
_cell.length_b   1.000
_cell.length_c   1.000
_cell.angle_alpha   90.00
_cell.angle_beta   90.00
_cell.angle_gamma   90.00
#
_symmetry.space_group_name_H-M   'P 1'
#
loop_
_entity.id
_entity.type
_entity.pdbx_description
1 polymer ?
#
loop_
_entity_poly.entity_id
_entity_poly.type
_entity_poly.pdbx_seq_one_letter_code
_entity_poly.pdbx_strand_id
1 'polypeptide(L)'
;MEYNHFVSVVGLVMNDKDEVLLINSPNRGWEYPGGMVESGETLSEALIREIKEETGVDAEITGFIGICKNIKKDIVNIDFVCRSIGGEPTTSEESTDVKWIKKNDVFRYVTFPLTRKRLERMLSKSDKVSVFGFSREPFDVVEEDEFTVGC
;
A
#
# COMPACT_ATOMS: atom_id res chain seq x y z
N MET A 1 18.86 8.07 24.09
CA MET A 1 18.14 7.09 23.24
C MET A 1 17.64 7.83 21.98
N GLU A 2 18.04 7.35 20.85
CA GLU A 2 17.65 7.95 19.57
C GLU A 2 16.49 7.15 18.98
N TYR A 3 15.38 7.81 18.64
CA TYR A 3 14.20 7.17 18.05
C TYR A 3 14.16 7.48 16.56
N ASN A 4 14.71 6.60 15.74
CA ASN A 4 14.75 6.75 14.29
C ASN A 4 13.79 5.78 13.63
N HIS A 5 12.55 6.22 13.42
CA HIS A 5 11.54 5.47 12.68
C HIS A 5 11.08 6.27 11.47
N PHE A 6 10.83 5.54 10.40
CA PHE A 6 10.23 6.06 9.18
C PHE A 6 8.78 5.60 9.08
N VAL A 7 7.95 6.40 8.46
CA VAL A 7 6.54 6.08 8.20
C VAL A 7 6.33 6.05 6.70
N SER A 8 5.71 5.00 6.21
CA SER A 8 5.24 4.90 4.83
C SER A 8 3.74 4.67 4.79
N VAL A 9 3.10 5.15 3.74
CA VAL A 9 1.68 4.99 3.48
C VAL A 9 1.48 4.35 2.12
N VAL A 10 0.55 3.41 2.02
CA VAL A 10 0.16 2.80 0.75
C VAL A 10 -1.34 2.72 0.60
N GLY A 11 -1.81 2.73 -0.63
CA GLY A 11 -3.22 2.71 -0.95
C GLY A 11 -3.59 1.61 -1.94
N LEU A 12 -4.59 0.81 -1.58
CA LEU A 12 -5.32 0.01 -2.54
C LEU A 12 -6.33 0.93 -3.23
N VAL A 13 -6.00 1.39 -4.42
CA VAL A 13 -6.86 2.28 -5.19
C VAL A 13 -7.76 1.46 -6.12
N MET A 14 -9.06 1.66 -5.99
CA MET A 14 -10.06 0.97 -6.82
C MET A 14 -10.88 1.97 -7.62
N ASN A 15 -11.36 1.54 -8.79
CA ASN A 15 -12.29 2.29 -9.63
C ASN A 15 -13.68 1.65 -9.62
N ASP A 16 -14.64 2.28 -10.33
CA ASP A 16 -16.02 1.81 -10.40
C ASP A 16 -16.20 0.52 -11.23
N LYS A 17 -15.16 0.05 -11.91
CA LYS A 17 -15.15 -1.20 -12.67
C LYS A 17 -14.61 -2.39 -11.90
N ASP A 18 -14.41 -2.24 -10.59
CA ASP A 18 -13.82 -3.26 -9.72
C ASP A 18 -12.39 -3.65 -10.14
N GLU A 19 -11.64 -2.64 -10.59
CA GLU A 19 -10.24 -2.76 -10.96
C GLU A 19 -9.34 -2.10 -9.91
N VAL A 20 -8.17 -2.66 -9.72
CA VAL A 20 -7.13 -2.20 -8.79
C VAL A 20 -6.01 -1.52 -9.56
N LEU A 21 -5.56 -0.37 -9.09
CA LEU A 21 -4.43 0.35 -9.65
C LEU A 21 -3.12 -0.27 -9.19
N LEU A 22 -2.34 -0.76 -10.12
CA LEU A 22 -1.01 -1.29 -9.86
C LEU A 22 0.06 -0.51 -10.63
N ILE A 23 1.23 -0.40 -10.01
CA ILE A 23 2.45 0.12 -10.63
C ILE A 23 3.48 -0.99 -10.80
N ASN A 24 4.30 -0.91 -11.83
CA ASN A 24 5.44 -1.78 -11.98
C ASN A 24 6.71 -1.07 -11.51
N SER A 25 7.20 -1.48 -10.34
CA SER A 25 8.43 -0.97 -9.74
C SER A 25 9.64 -1.71 -10.30
N PRO A 26 10.74 -1.03 -10.66
CA PRO A 26 11.94 -1.69 -11.20
C PRO A 26 12.55 -2.78 -10.32
N ASN A 27 12.40 -2.66 -8.99
CA ASN A 27 13.04 -3.55 -8.04
C ASN A 27 12.12 -4.65 -7.47
N ARG A 28 10.80 -4.43 -7.46
CA ARG A 28 9.83 -5.32 -6.80
C ARG A 28 8.75 -5.87 -7.71
N GLY A 29 8.73 -5.43 -8.96
CA GLY A 29 7.67 -5.78 -9.89
C GLY A 29 6.36 -5.04 -9.59
N TRP A 30 5.24 -5.69 -9.85
CA TRP A 30 3.92 -5.08 -9.67
C TRP A 30 3.56 -4.94 -8.19
N GLU A 31 3.13 -3.74 -7.83
CA GLU A 31 2.70 -3.39 -6.47
C GLU A 31 1.63 -2.29 -6.49
N TYR A 32 1.02 -2.03 -5.36
CA TYR A 32 0.12 -0.89 -5.15
C TYR A 32 0.95 0.39 -4.91
N PRO A 33 0.40 1.59 -5.22
CA PRO A 33 1.12 2.85 -5.04
C PRO A 33 1.22 3.26 -3.57
N GLY A 34 2.25 4.01 -3.27
CA GLY A 34 2.53 4.60 -1.96
C GLY A 34 3.99 4.90 -1.76
N GLY A 35 4.32 5.52 -0.64
CA GLY A 35 5.69 5.91 -0.34
C GLY A 35 5.87 6.48 1.05
N MET A 36 7.00 7.13 1.26
CA MET A 36 7.38 7.69 2.56
C MET A 36 6.61 8.98 2.86
N VAL A 37 6.23 9.13 4.12
CA VAL A 37 5.66 10.37 4.63
C VAL A 37 6.78 11.38 4.83
N GLU A 38 6.67 12.54 4.21
CA GLU A 38 7.64 13.62 4.35
C GLU A 38 7.40 14.43 5.63
N SER A 39 8.44 15.14 6.07
CA SER A 39 8.34 16.01 7.23
C SER A 39 7.26 17.08 7.03
N GLY A 40 6.35 17.20 7.98
CA GLY A 40 5.26 18.17 7.94
C GLY A 40 3.99 17.72 7.22
N GLU A 41 4.00 16.56 6.56
CA GLU A 41 2.80 15.99 5.95
C GLU A 41 1.97 15.21 6.96
N THR A 42 0.65 15.26 6.79
CA THR A 42 -0.25 14.26 7.36
C THR A 42 -0.17 12.96 6.56
N LEU A 43 -0.63 11.85 7.15
CA LEU A 43 -0.67 10.55 6.45
C LEU A 43 -1.51 10.61 5.17
N SER A 44 -2.63 11.32 5.24
CA SER A 44 -3.54 11.47 4.09
C SER A 44 -2.92 12.29 2.97
N GLU A 45 -2.28 13.42 3.29
CA GLU A 45 -1.58 14.24 2.31
C GLU A 45 -0.47 13.46 1.60
N ALA A 46 0.36 12.74 2.36
CA ALA A 46 1.41 11.90 1.82
C ALA A 46 0.87 10.85 0.86
N LEU A 47 -0.18 10.14 1.25
CA LEU A 47 -0.75 9.08 0.40
C LEU A 47 -1.34 9.63 -0.90
N ILE A 48 -2.10 10.71 -0.84
CA ILE A 48 -2.69 11.34 -2.03
C ILE A 48 -1.60 11.85 -2.97
N ARG A 49 -0.55 12.47 -2.43
CA ARG A 49 0.61 12.94 -3.19
C ARG A 49 1.32 11.77 -3.89
N GLU A 50 1.65 10.70 -3.15
CA GLU A 50 2.33 9.53 -3.70
C GLU A 50 1.53 8.86 -4.82
N ILE A 51 0.22 8.64 -4.61
CA ILE A 51 -0.64 8.07 -5.65
C ILE A 51 -0.61 8.94 -6.91
N LYS A 52 -0.72 10.25 -6.76
CA LYS A 52 -0.68 11.19 -7.90
C LYS A 52 0.66 11.18 -8.62
N GLU A 53 1.76 11.25 -7.89
CA GLU A 53 3.11 11.28 -8.44
C GLU A 53 3.46 9.97 -9.18
N GLU A 54 3.14 8.82 -8.59
CA GLU A 54 3.48 7.52 -9.16
C GLU A 54 2.56 7.07 -10.30
N THR A 55 1.30 7.48 -10.28
CA THR A 55 0.27 6.92 -11.16
C THR A 55 -0.48 7.91 -12.05
N GLY A 56 -0.43 9.19 -11.74
CA GLY A 56 -1.25 10.21 -12.41
C GLY A 56 -2.73 10.23 -11.99
N VAL A 57 -3.16 9.29 -11.16
CA VAL A 57 -4.55 9.16 -10.72
C VAL A 57 -4.82 10.03 -9.50
N ASP A 58 -5.98 10.66 -9.47
CA ASP A 58 -6.50 11.35 -8.30
C ASP A 58 -7.34 10.40 -7.46
N ALA A 59 -7.08 10.34 -6.16
CA ALA A 59 -7.73 9.40 -5.26
C ALA A 59 -8.20 10.07 -3.96
N GLU A 60 -9.20 9.48 -3.35
CA GLU A 60 -9.61 9.78 -1.97
C GLU A 60 -9.50 8.53 -1.10
N ILE A 61 -9.19 8.72 0.18
CA ILE A 61 -9.07 7.64 1.15
C ILE A 61 -10.47 7.29 1.65
N THR A 62 -10.85 6.02 1.58
CA THR A 62 -12.18 5.53 1.95
C THR A 62 -12.16 4.51 3.09
N GLY A 63 -10.99 3.96 3.42
CA GLY A 63 -10.90 2.96 4.48
C GLY A 63 -9.48 2.75 4.99
N PHE A 64 -9.40 2.09 6.11
CA PHE A 64 -8.16 1.73 6.79
C PHE A 64 -8.06 0.20 6.94
N ILE A 65 -6.92 -0.35 6.58
CA ILE A 65 -6.68 -1.80 6.61
C ILE A 65 -5.89 -2.20 7.85
N GLY A 66 -4.80 -1.51 8.11
CA GLY A 66 -3.92 -1.87 9.20
C GLY A 66 -2.51 -1.32 9.09
N ILE A 67 -1.65 -1.89 9.90
CA ILE A 67 -0.26 -1.47 10.06
C ILE A 67 0.64 -2.69 9.93
N CYS A 68 1.78 -2.54 9.24
CA CYS A 68 2.85 -3.52 9.34
C CYS A 68 4.21 -2.84 9.55
N LYS A 69 5.05 -3.47 10.35
CA LYS A 69 6.39 -2.94 10.65
C LYS A 69 7.47 -3.78 9.99
N ASN A 70 8.31 -3.14 9.19
CA ASN A 70 9.60 -3.68 8.82
C ASN A 70 10.55 -3.52 10.01
N ILE A 71 10.83 -4.61 10.71
CA ILE A 71 11.55 -4.59 11.98
C ILE A 71 13.00 -4.16 11.79
N LYS A 72 13.66 -4.66 10.75
CA LYS A 72 15.08 -4.37 10.49
C LYS A 72 15.35 -2.95 9.99
N LYS A 73 14.39 -2.35 9.30
CA LYS A 73 14.54 -1.01 8.72
C LYS A 73 13.84 0.08 9.53
N ASP A 74 13.17 -0.29 10.61
CA ASP A 74 12.37 0.62 11.44
C ASP A 74 11.36 1.45 10.66
N ILE A 75 10.71 0.81 9.68
CA ILE A 75 9.66 1.44 8.87
C ILE A 75 8.30 0.93 9.34
N VAL A 76 7.43 1.86 9.76
CA VAL A 76 6.02 1.59 10.01
C VAL A 76 5.25 1.88 8.72
N ASN A 77 4.61 0.85 8.17
CA ASN A 77 3.80 0.96 6.97
C ASN A 77 2.32 0.98 7.35
N ILE A 78 1.58 1.93 6.79
CA ILE A 78 0.15 2.11 7.04
C ILE A 78 -0.61 1.88 5.75
N ASP A 79 -1.58 0.96 5.78
CA ASP A 79 -2.32 0.49 4.62
C ASP A 79 -3.74 1.04 4.61
N PHE A 80 -4.10 1.70 3.50
CA PHE A 80 -5.42 2.30 3.28
C PHE A 80 -6.12 1.72 2.05
N VAL A 81 -7.44 1.85 2.03
CA VAL A 81 -8.24 1.68 0.82
C VAL A 81 -8.57 3.06 0.27
N CYS A 82 -8.48 3.20 -1.04
CA CYS A 82 -8.75 4.45 -1.73
C CYS A 82 -9.70 4.21 -2.91
N ARG A 83 -10.39 5.25 -3.31
CA ARG A 83 -11.21 5.29 -4.52
C ARG A 83 -10.63 6.30 -5.51
N SER A 84 -10.58 5.93 -6.77
CA SER A 84 -10.24 6.86 -7.84
C SER A 84 -11.34 7.90 -8.02
N ILE A 85 -10.97 9.18 -8.11
CA ILE A 85 -11.88 10.30 -8.34
C ILE A 85 -11.54 11.11 -9.59
N GLY A 86 -10.50 10.74 -10.33
CA GLY A 86 -10.09 11.42 -11.56
C GLY A 86 -8.69 11.06 -11.99
N GLY A 87 -8.21 11.72 -13.03
CA GLY A 87 -6.89 11.45 -13.59
C GLY A 87 -6.83 10.16 -14.40
N GLU A 88 -5.76 10.01 -15.16
CA GLU A 88 -5.51 8.82 -15.98
C GLU A 88 -4.16 8.20 -15.62
N PRO A 89 -4.03 6.87 -15.68
CA PRO A 89 -2.76 6.21 -15.42
C PRO A 89 -1.64 6.73 -16.33
N THR A 90 -0.57 7.20 -15.70
CA THR A 90 0.65 7.66 -16.36
C THR A 90 1.87 7.13 -15.62
N THR A 91 2.95 6.88 -16.35
CA THR A 91 4.22 6.46 -15.75
C THR A 91 4.97 7.63 -15.12
N SER A 92 5.92 7.29 -14.24
CA SER A 92 6.82 8.24 -13.59
C SER A 92 8.26 7.71 -13.65
N GLU A 93 9.20 8.42 -13.04
CA GLU A 93 10.58 7.91 -12.90
C GLU A 93 10.65 6.66 -11.98
N GLU A 94 9.69 6.51 -11.07
CA GLU A 94 9.62 5.43 -10.09
C GLU A 94 8.75 4.24 -10.55
N SER A 95 7.91 4.44 -11.58
CA SER A 95 7.03 3.41 -12.12
C SER A 95 7.20 3.27 -13.64
N THR A 96 7.65 2.10 -14.07
CA THR A 96 7.85 1.81 -15.50
C THR A 96 6.56 1.49 -16.24
N ASP A 97 5.53 1.11 -15.54
CA ASP A 97 4.20 0.87 -16.07
C ASP A 97 3.12 1.08 -14.98
N VAL A 98 1.94 1.53 -15.37
CA VAL A 98 0.79 1.77 -14.48
C VAL A 98 -0.46 1.23 -15.13
N LYS A 99 -1.19 0.35 -14.45
CA LYS A 99 -2.37 -0.31 -15.01
C LYS A 99 -3.51 -0.47 -14.02
N TRP A 100 -4.73 -0.38 -14.56
CA TRP A 100 -5.92 -0.92 -13.93
C TRP A 100 -6.01 -2.42 -14.20
N ILE A 101 -6.00 -3.23 -13.13
CA ILE A 101 -6.07 -4.69 -13.20
C ILE A 101 -7.37 -5.15 -12.51
N LYS A 102 -8.11 -6.03 -13.15
CA LYS A 102 -9.30 -6.62 -12.54
C LYS A 102 -8.93 -7.25 -11.19
N LYS A 103 -9.72 -6.99 -10.18
CA LYS A 103 -9.52 -7.48 -8.81
C LYS A 103 -9.19 -8.98 -8.75
N ASN A 104 -9.85 -9.79 -9.57
CA ASN A 104 -9.62 -11.24 -9.58
C ASN A 104 -8.30 -11.65 -10.24
N ASP A 105 -7.64 -10.75 -10.96
CA ASP A 105 -6.40 -11.03 -11.68
C ASP A 105 -5.14 -10.46 -10.99
N VAL A 106 -5.30 -9.66 -9.94
CA VAL A 106 -4.16 -8.95 -9.30
C VAL A 106 -3.04 -9.88 -8.85
N PHE A 107 -3.36 -11.08 -8.36
CA PHE A 107 -2.36 -12.04 -7.89
C PHE A 107 -1.57 -12.74 -9.00
N ARG A 108 -1.95 -12.55 -10.26
CA ARG A 108 -1.14 -12.94 -11.41
C ARG A 108 0.00 -11.95 -11.65
N TYR A 109 -0.17 -10.71 -11.23
CA TYR A 109 0.81 -9.63 -11.36
C TYR A 109 1.68 -9.50 -10.12
N VAL A 110 1.06 -9.47 -8.93
CA VAL A 110 1.76 -9.26 -7.66
C VAL A 110 2.32 -10.57 -7.16
N THR A 111 3.64 -10.73 -7.27
CA THR A 111 4.34 -11.97 -6.90
C THR A 111 5.32 -11.81 -5.74
N PHE A 112 5.74 -10.58 -5.44
CA PHE A 112 6.65 -10.32 -4.32
C PHE A 112 5.96 -10.66 -2.98
N PRO A 113 6.55 -11.53 -2.13
CA PRO A 113 5.85 -12.13 -0.98
C PRO A 113 5.23 -11.13 -0.01
N LEU A 114 5.95 -10.07 0.35
CA LEU A 114 5.44 -9.05 1.25
C LEU A 114 4.26 -8.28 0.64
N THR A 115 4.42 -7.82 -0.60
CA THR A 115 3.38 -7.07 -1.32
C THR A 115 2.13 -7.93 -1.49
N ARG A 116 2.32 -9.20 -1.84
CA ARG A 116 1.22 -10.17 -1.96
C ARG A 116 0.47 -10.36 -0.64
N LYS A 117 1.17 -10.53 0.47
CA LYS A 117 0.55 -10.68 1.80
C LYS A 117 -0.27 -9.43 2.17
N ARG A 118 0.28 -8.24 1.97
CA ARG A 118 -0.44 -6.99 2.23
C ARG A 118 -1.67 -6.83 1.33
N LEU A 119 -1.53 -7.16 0.04
CA LEU A 119 -2.65 -7.11 -0.91
C LEU A 119 -3.77 -8.09 -0.54
N GLU A 120 -3.45 -9.30 -0.07
CA GLU A 120 -4.42 -10.26 0.44
C GLU A 120 -5.24 -9.65 1.60
N ARG A 121 -4.57 -8.95 2.51
CA ARG A 121 -5.23 -8.23 3.61
C ARG A 121 -6.12 -7.10 3.12
N MET A 122 -5.62 -6.27 2.21
CA MET A 122 -6.36 -5.14 1.64
C MET A 122 -7.63 -5.58 0.91
N LEU A 123 -7.58 -6.72 0.23
CA LEU A 123 -8.71 -7.28 -0.51
C LEU A 123 -9.64 -8.15 0.34
N SER A 124 -9.26 -8.46 1.57
CA SER A 124 -10.11 -9.21 2.48
C SER A 124 -11.33 -8.36 2.88
N LYS A 125 -12.46 -9.04 3.11
CA LYS A 125 -13.69 -8.38 3.60
C LYS A 125 -13.75 -8.37 5.14
N SER A 126 -12.60 -8.46 5.81
CA SER A 126 -12.54 -8.42 7.25
C SER A 126 -12.88 -7.03 7.78
N ASP A 127 -13.65 -6.96 8.84
CA ASP A 127 -13.94 -5.73 9.60
C ASP A 127 -12.88 -5.46 10.68
N LYS A 128 -11.84 -6.28 10.72
CA LYS A 128 -10.74 -6.16 11.68
C LYS A 128 -9.55 -5.44 11.10
N VAL A 129 -8.84 -4.72 11.97
CA VAL A 129 -7.56 -4.08 11.65
C VAL A 129 -6.44 -5.11 11.75
N SER A 130 -5.63 -5.20 10.70
CA SER A 130 -4.47 -6.08 10.65
C SER A 130 -3.23 -5.38 11.21
N VAL A 131 -2.52 -6.08 12.09
CA VAL A 131 -1.21 -5.63 12.60
C VAL A 131 -0.22 -6.76 12.47
N PHE A 132 0.87 -6.56 11.74
CA PHE A 132 1.94 -7.54 11.68
C PHE A 132 3.34 -6.93 11.60
N GLY A 133 4.33 -7.66 12.09
CA GLY A 133 5.74 -7.35 11.98
C GLY A 133 6.44 -8.36 11.08
N PHE A 134 7.41 -7.90 10.30
CA PHE A 134 8.15 -8.75 9.37
C PHE A 134 9.62 -8.37 9.27
N SER A 135 10.44 -9.34 8.86
CA SER A 135 11.76 -9.12 8.31
C SER A 135 11.77 -9.46 6.81
N ARG A 136 12.67 -8.88 6.04
CA ARG A 136 12.57 -8.92 4.60
C ARG A 136 13.59 -9.83 3.89
N GLU A 137 14.69 -10.09 4.49
CA GLU A 137 15.78 -10.86 3.86
C GLU A 137 16.30 -11.92 4.85
N PRO A 138 15.71 -13.11 4.83
CA PRO A 138 14.52 -13.56 4.08
C PRO A 138 13.22 -12.94 4.60
N PHE A 139 12.15 -12.98 3.77
CA PHE A 139 10.82 -12.57 4.22
C PHE A 139 10.30 -13.55 5.28
N ASP A 140 10.05 -13.04 6.46
CA ASP A 140 9.54 -13.80 7.60
C ASP A 140 8.56 -12.93 8.39
N VAL A 141 7.43 -13.50 8.77
CA VAL A 141 6.44 -12.84 9.62
C VAL A 141 6.76 -13.17 11.06
N VAL A 142 7.07 -12.14 11.85
CA VAL A 142 7.48 -12.25 13.25
C VAL A 142 6.29 -12.16 14.19
N GLU A 143 5.32 -11.32 13.84
CA GLU A 143 4.10 -11.07 14.61
C GLU A 143 2.94 -10.90 13.64
N GLU A 144 1.78 -11.45 13.96
CA GLU A 144 0.57 -11.28 13.15
C GLU A 144 -0.68 -11.34 14.03
N ASP A 145 -1.44 -10.25 14.05
CA ASP A 145 -2.66 -10.12 14.81
C ASP A 145 -3.75 -9.38 14.02
N GLU A 146 -4.99 -9.63 14.39
CA GLU A 146 -6.15 -8.88 13.93
C GLU A 146 -6.95 -8.38 15.14
N PHE A 147 -7.24 -7.09 15.13
CA PHE A 147 -7.96 -6.43 16.22
C PHE A 147 -9.30 -5.88 15.75
N THR A 148 -10.30 -5.93 16.62
CA THR A 148 -11.54 -5.17 16.41
C THR A 148 -11.30 -3.68 16.60
N VAL A 149 -12.02 -2.85 15.86
CA VAL A 149 -12.00 -1.41 16.04
C VAL A 149 -12.90 -1.03 17.20
N GLY A 150 -12.36 -0.29 18.15
CA GLY A 150 -13.09 0.16 19.34
C GLY A 150 -12.93 -0.75 20.56
N CYS A 151 -13.70 -0.46 21.56
CA CYS A 151 -13.69 -1.22 22.82
C CYS A 151 -14.88 -2.17 22.89
#